data_edf50a3f6be244e73abb1b9be5705eb8
#
_entry.id   edf50a3f6be244e73abb1b9be5705eb8
#
_cell.length_a   1.000
_cell.length_b   1.000
_cell.length_c   1.000
_cell.angle_alpha   90.00
_cell.angle_beta   90.00
_cell.angle_gamma   90.00
#
_symmetry.space_group_name_H-M   'P 1'
#
loop_
_entity.id
_entity.type
_entity.pdbx_description
1 polymer ?
#
loop_
_entity_poly.entity_id
_entity_poly.type
_entity_poly.pdbx_seq_one_letter_code
_entity_poly.pdbx_strand_id
1 'polypeptide(L)'
;TNLVTGIATAQMDSVPMVVITGQVPRAAIGTDAFQETDIFGITLPIVKHSWVVRDPADIGRIVAEAFLIASTGRPGPVLIDVPKDVGLEEFEYTPVEPGSAMPAGYRLPAPARPEAISQALELIRQSHRPLLYVGGGAISSGAHGVIHQLAERFRLPVTTTLMGKGAFDETHPLAVGMLGMHGTAYANFAVTECDLLIAAGARFDDRVTGRLDSFAPRARVIHIDIDAAEVGKNRVPDVPIVADVHQAIAALLTASTGEAPSGRTEAWLERIASWKHHYPLVIPTPEGEIAPQEVVIALQELAPRAYVTTDVGQHQMWAAQFLHTGPRRWISSAGLGTMGFGMPAALGVQTAFPQEQVICVAGDASILMNIQELGTLSQYQLPVKVVILNNGWQGMVRQWQESFYGERYSASEMTGGMPNFEALAEAFGVKGITITEREDLHAGLRRALAHPGPAFVNVVVRRGENCYPMVPPGASNAQMVGLPSHPELAIDTSRQCNACGSTTESAHHFCPSCGAKL
;
A
#
# COMPACT_ATOMS: atom_id res chain seq x y z
N THR A 1 7.33 -24.70 3.78
CA THR A 1 8.05 -23.61 3.09
C THR A 1 7.13 -22.74 2.23
N ASN A 2 6.02 -23.24 1.71
CA ASN A 2 5.13 -22.51 0.80
C ASN A 2 4.53 -21.21 1.40
N LEU A 3 4.47 -21.08 2.72
CA LEU A 3 3.94 -19.91 3.43
C LEU A 3 4.93 -18.73 3.48
N VAL A 4 6.21 -18.93 3.19
CA VAL A 4 7.28 -17.92 3.41
C VAL A 4 6.99 -16.61 2.69
N THR A 5 6.62 -16.64 1.40
CA THR A 5 6.27 -15.43 0.65
C THR A 5 5.05 -14.73 1.23
N GLY A 6 4.00 -15.47 1.60
CA GLY A 6 2.79 -14.89 2.22
C GLY A 6 3.07 -14.25 3.57
N ILE A 7 3.89 -14.89 4.41
CA ILE A 7 4.34 -14.36 5.71
C ILE A 7 5.17 -13.09 5.52
N ALA A 8 6.14 -13.10 4.60
CA ALA A 8 6.96 -11.93 4.29
C ALA A 8 6.11 -10.75 3.78
N THR A 9 5.13 -11.02 2.92
CA THR A 9 4.17 -10.02 2.44
C THR A 9 3.38 -9.42 3.61
N ALA A 10 2.84 -10.26 4.50
CA ALA A 10 2.11 -9.81 5.68
C ALA A 10 3.00 -8.96 6.63
N GLN A 11 4.26 -9.33 6.81
CA GLN A 11 5.22 -8.56 7.63
C GLN A 11 5.51 -7.19 7.02
N MET A 12 5.75 -7.13 5.71
CA MET A 12 6.07 -5.87 5.03
C MET A 12 4.88 -4.90 4.97
N ASP A 13 3.66 -5.43 4.84
CA ASP A 13 2.43 -4.62 4.76
C ASP A 13 1.69 -4.51 6.09
N SER A 14 2.30 -4.99 7.19
CA SER A 14 1.75 -4.90 8.56
C SER A 14 0.37 -5.54 8.70
N VAL A 15 0.19 -6.72 8.10
CA VAL A 15 -1.06 -7.50 8.17
C VAL A 15 -1.01 -8.46 9.36
N PRO A 16 -1.95 -8.36 10.32
CA PRO A 16 -2.01 -9.30 11.44
C PRO A 16 -2.38 -10.70 10.93
N MET A 17 -1.55 -11.69 11.25
CA MET A 17 -1.74 -13.07 10.81
C MET A 17 -1.23 -14.04 11.88
N VAL A 18 -2.02 -15.03 12.22
CA VAL A 18 -1.58 -16.18 13.03
C VAL A 18 -1.40 -17.37 12.09
N VAL A 19 -0.15 -17.83 11.96
CA VAL A 19 0.22 -18.95 11.09
C VAL A 19 0.42 -20.18 11.95
N ILE A 20 -0.23 -21.29 11.62
CA ILE A 20 -0.08 -22.58 12.29
C ILE A 20 0.55 -23.56 11.29
N THR A 21 1.69 -24.13 11.65
CA THR A 21 2.39 -25.13 10.85
C THR A 21 2.47 -26.47 11.59
N GLY A 22 2.51 -27.57 10.84
CA GLY A 22 2.76 -28.89 11.37
C GLY A 22 4.25 -29.23 11.32
N GLN A 23 4.73 -29.94 12.36
CA GLN A 23 6.12 -30.37 12.48
C GLN A 23 6.19 -31.89 12.69
N VAL A 24 7.34 -32.50 12.42
CA VAL A 24 7.63 -33.89 12.79
C VAL A 24 7.53 -34.08 14.31
N PRO A 25 7.35 -35.33 14.83
CA PRO A 25 7.30 -35.55 16.27
C PRO A 25 8.52 -34.97 16.98
N ARG A 26 8.34 -34.49 18.23
CA ARG A 26 9.40 -33.86 19.05
C ARG A 26 10.73 -34.63 19.06
N ALA A 27 10.66 -35.97 19.15
CA ALA A 27 11.86 -36.83 19.15
C ALA A 27 12.60 -36.87 17.81
N ALA A 28 11.97 -36.48 16.71
CA ALA A 28 12.54 -36.47 15.37
C ALA A 28 13.11 -35.12 14.95
N ILE A 29 12.81 -34.06 15.70
CA ILE A 29 13.30 -32.69 15.38
C ILE A 29 14.84 -32.67 15.47
N GLY A 30 15.50 -32.21 14.42
CA GLY A 30 16.96 -32.10 14.32
C GLY A 30 17.63 -33.41 13.86
N THR A 31 16.88 -34.39 13.34
CA THR A 31 17.42 -35.68 12.85
C THR A 31 17.37 -35.80 11.32
N ASP A 32 17.00 -34.74 10.60
CA ASP A 32 16.74 -34.76 9.14
C ASP A 32 15.65 -35.77 8.75
N ALA A 33 14.63 -35.89 9.60
CA ALA A 33 13.48 -36.76 9.38
C ALA A 33 12.73 -36.41 8.09
N PHE A 34 12.03 -37.37 7.50
CA PHE A 34 11.24 -37.15 6.30
C PHE A 34 10.23 -36.01 6.49
N GLN A 35 10.27 -35.01 5.60
CA GLN A 35 9.48 -33.76 5.62
C GLN A 35 9.77 -32.83 6.82
N GLU A 36 10.86 -33.04 7.53
CA GLU A 36 11.32 -32.06 8.50
C GLU A 36 11.80 -30.77 7.79
N THR A 37 11.41 -29.64 8.34
CA THR A 37 11.93 -28.32 7.93
C THR A 37 11.93 -27.40 9.14
N ASP A 38 13.06 -26.71 9.35
CA ASP A 38 13.14 -25.66 10.39
C ASP A 38 12.36 -24.40 9.96
N ILE A 39 11.04 -24.51 9.97
CA ILE A 39 10.17 -23.37 9.62
C ILE A 39 10.28 -22.23 10.63
N PHE A 40 10.61 -22.55 11.89
CA PHE A 40 10.88 -21.54 12.92
C PHE A 40 12.08 -20.68 12.54
N GLY A 41 13.22 -21.27 12.20
CA GLY A 41 14.42 -20.55 11.78
C GLY A 41 14.24 -19.81 10.46
N ILE A 42 13.57 -20.42 9.47
CA ILE A 42 13.28 -19.78 8.16
C ILE A 42 12.43 -18.53 8.33
N THR A 43 11.44 -18.54 9.21
CA THR A 43 10.50 -17.42 9.36
C THR A 43 10.91 -16.39 10.40
N LEU A 44 11.89 -16.64 11.22
CA LEU A 44 12.35 -15.76 12.31
C LEU A 44 12.52 -14.28 11.90
N PRO A 45 13.12 -13.93 10.74
CA PRO A 45 13.28 -12.53 10.32
C PRO A 45 12.01 -11.88 9.74
N ILE A 46 10.95 -12.65 9.49
CA ILE A 46 9.74 -12.18 8.82
C ILE A 46 8.46 -12.34 9.65
N VAL A 47 8.58 -12.62 10.95
CA VAL A 47 7.46 -12.69 11.89
C VAL A 47 7.74 -11.85 13.13
N LYS A 48 6.70 -11.44 13.83
CA LYS A 48 6.83 -10.73 15.10
C LYS A 48 7.26 -11.65 16.24
N HIS A 49 6.80 -12.89 16.22
CA HIS A 49 7.14 -13.92 17.19
C HIS A 49 6.84 -15.31 16.65
N SER A 50 7.50 -16.33 17.21
CA SER A 50 7.29 -17.74 16.85
C SER A 50 7.33 -18.63 18.09
N TRP A 51 6.58 -19.74 18.05
CA TRP A 51 6.59 -20.80 19.05
C TRP A 51 6.75 -22.15 18.37
N VAL A 52 7.50 -23.06 19.02
CA VAL A 52 7.41 -24.50 18.80
C VAL A 52 6.70 -25.07 20.02
N VAL A 53 5.51 -25.61 19.84
CA VAL A 53 4.71 -26.15 20.94
C VAL A 53 5.35 -27.43 21.47
N ARG A 54 5.71 -27.44 22.74
CA ARG A 54 6.38 -28.60 23.39
C ARG A 54 5.45 -29.38 24.31
N ASP A 55 4.46 -28.71 24.88
CA ASP A 55 3.48 -29.26 25.80
C ASP A 55 2.05 -28.88 25.31
N PRO A 56 1.13 -29.86 25.14
CA PRO A 56 -0.23 -29.54 24.71
C PRO A 56 -0.97 -28.63 25.67
N ALA A 57 -0.63 -28.61 26.97
CA ALA A 57 -1.22 -27.71 27.96
C ALA A 57 -0.91 -26.23 27.68
N ASP A 58 0.18 -25.93 26.95
CA ASP A 58 0.54 -24.57 26.56
C ASP A 58 -0.25 -24.01 25.36
N ILE A 59 -0.96 -24.85 24.59
CA ILE A 59 -1.61 -24.44 23.34
C ILE A 59 -2.57 -23.25 23.55
N GLY A 60 -3.42 -23.32 24.57
CA GLY A 60 -4.39 -22.24 24.86
C GLY A 60 -3.70 -20.90 25.13
N ARG A 61 -2.65 -20.89 25.94
CA ARG A 61 -1.84 -19.71 26.25
C ARG A 61 -1.12 -19.19 25.01
N ILE A 62 -0.43 -20.06 24.26
CA ILE A 62 0.32 -19.68 23.05
C ILE A 62 -0.61 -19.05 22.00
N VAL A 63 -1.80 -19.63 21.78
CA VAL A 63 -2.77 -19.09 20.83
C VAL A 63 -3.25 -17.70 21.27
N ALA A 64 -3.56 -17.51 22.56
CA ALA A 64 -3.97 -16.21 23.09
C ALA A 64 -2.85 -15.16 22.94
N GLU A 65 -1.60 -15.50 23.27
CA GLU A 65 -0.42 -14.66 23.04
C GLU A 65 -0.23 -14.32 21.55
N ALA A 66 -0.42 -15.30 20.67
CA ALA A 66 -0.26 -15.14 19.21
C ALA A 66 -1.24 -14.11 18.66
N PHE A 67 -2.52 -14.19 19.01
CA PHE A 67 -3.52 -13.20 18.59
C PHE A 67 -3.21 -11.80 19.16
N LEU A 68 -2.80 -11.71 20.42
CA LEU A 68 -2.41 -10.45 21.05
C LEU A 68 -1.23 -9.82 20.30
N ILE A 69 -0.14 -10.56 20.08
CA ILE A 69 1.08 -10.03 19.45
C ILE A 69 0.81 -9.68 17.98
N ALA A 70 0.07 -10.52 17.24
CA ALA A 70 -0.24 -10.26 15.84
C ALA A 70 -1.01 -8.95 15.65
N SER A 71 -1.96 -8.64 16.54
CA SER A 71 -2.93 -7.54 16.37
C SER A 71 -2.57 -6.24 17.09
N THR A 72 -1.61 -6.24 18.02
CA THR A 72 -1.25 -5.05 18.80
C THR A 72 0.11 -4.48 18.42
N GLY A 73 0.36 -3.20 18.76
CA GLY A 73 1.50 -2.46 18.23
C GLY A 73 1.39 -2.33 16.71
N ARG A 74 2.51 -2.35 16.00
CA ARG A 74 2.49 -2.52 14.55
C ARG A 74 1.99 -3.95 14.26
N PRO A 75 0.84 -4.14 13.57
CA PRO A 75 0.35 -5.48 13.25
C PRO A 75 1.34 -6.27 12.38
N GLY A 76 1.28 -7.59 12.48
CA GLY A 76 2.15 -8.44 11.67
C GLY A 76 1.97 -9.93 11.97
N PRO A 77 2.60 -10.82 11.19
CA PRO A 77 2.46 -12.26 11.34
C PRO A 77 3.18 -12.79 12.56
N VAL A 78 2.65 -13.88 13.11
CA VAL A 78 3.26 -14.75 14.12
C VAL A 78 3.12 -16.20 13.68
N LEU A 79 4.00 -17.08 14.15
CA LEU A 79 4.01 -18.49 13.76
C LEU A 79 3.94 -19.41 14.98
N ILE A 80 3.07 -20.42 14.90
CA ILE A 80 2.95 -21.51 15.88
C ILE A 80 3.24 -22.83 15.15
N ASP A 81 4.37 -23.47 15.47
CA ASP A 81 4.76 -24.75 14.91
C ASP A 81 4.38 -25.87 15.86
N VAL A 82 3.51 -26.80 15.40
CA VAL A 82 2.90 -27.85 16.25
C VAL A 82 3.44 -29.21 15.84
N PRO A 83 4.28 -29.85 16.69
CA PRO A 83 4.76 -31.22 16.46
C PRO A 83 3.58 -32.21 16.44
N LYS A 84 3.68 -33.22 15.57
CA LYS A 84 2.62 -34.20 15.35
C LYS A 84 2.18 -34.91 16.63
N ASP A 85 3.11 -35.31 17.48
CA ASP A 85 2.85 -36.02 18.74
C ASP A 85 2.14 -35.13 19.75
N VAL A 86 2.46 -33.84 19.83
CA VAL A 86 1.74 -32.85 20.67
C VAL A 86 0.28 -32.76 20.28
N GLY A 87 -0.03 -32.78 18.97
CA GLY A 87 -1.42 -32.75 18.46
C GLY A 87 -2.22 -34.05 18.72
N LEU A 88 -1.56 -35.12 19.20
CA LEU A 88 -2.21 -36.41 19.54
C LEU A 88 -2.29 -36.66 21.06
N GLU A 89 -1.61 -35.87 21.88
CA GLU A 89 -1.62 -36.01 23.32
C GLU A 89 -2.94 -35.49 23.93
N GLU A 90 -3.47 -36.25 24.90
CA GLU A 90 -4.61 -35.83 25.69
C GLU A 90 -4.14 -34.98 26.88
N PHE A 91 -4.84 -33.90 27.17
CA PHE A 91 -4.57 -33.01 28.31
C PHE A 91 -5.86 -32.39 28.84
N GLU A 92 -5.81 -31.94 30.09
CA GLU A 92 -6.92 -31.20 30.68
C GLU A 92 -6.91 -29.74 30.20
N TYR A 93 -7.91 -29.38 29.38
CA TYR A 93 -7.99 -28.02 28.82
C TYR A 93 -8.47 -27.01 29.89
N THR A 94 -7.65 -26.01 30.12
CA THR A 94 -8.02 -24.83 30.92
C THR A 94 -8.24 -23.63 29.98
N PRO A 95 -9.47 -23.05 29.96
CA PRO A 95 -9.74 -21.87 29.14
C PRO A 95 -8.83 -20.70 29.53
N VAL A 96 -8.31 -20.01 28.53
CA VAL A 96 -7.52 -18.77 28.70
C VAL A 96 -8.42 -17.58 28.39
N GLU A 97 -8.62 -16.71 29.37
CA GLU A 97 -9.41 -15.50 29.16
C GLU A 97 -8.72 -14.57 28.15
N PRO A 98 -9.47 -14.00 27.17
CA PRO A 98 -8.93 -13.05 26.22
C PRO A 98 -8.22 -11.88 26.91
N GLY A 99 -6.97 -11.62 26.52
CA GLY A 99 -6.17 -10.53 27.08
C GLY A 99 -5.46 -10.85 28.41
N SER A 100 -5.70 -12.01 29.06
CA SER A 100 -4.98 -12.43 30.26
C SER A 100 -3.57 -12.96 29.95
N ALA A 101 -3.36 -13.50 28.75
CA ALA A 101 -2.08 -14.02 28.30
C ALA A 101 -1.24 -12.90 27.67
N MET A 102 -0.49 -12.16 28.51
CA MET A 102 0.47 -11.17 28.04
C MET A 102 1.89 -11.71 28.25
N PRO A 103 2.67 -11.88 27.18
CA PRO A 103 4.05 -12.36 27.30
C PRO A 103 4.89 -11.45 28.18
N ALA A 104 5.82 -12.03 28.94
CA ALA A 104 6.71 -11.28 29.79
C ALA A 104 7.51 -10.24 29.00
N GLY A 105 7.47 -8.97 29.41
CA GLY A 105 8.14 -7.88 28.73
C GLY A 105 7.41 -7.28 27.52
N TYR A 106 6.31 -7.86 27.04
CA TYR A 106 5.49 -7.26 26.00
C TYR A 106 4.75 -6.03 26.53
N ARG A 107 4.74 -4.95 25.74
CA ARG A 107 4.08 -3.69 26.13
C ARG A 107 3.11 -3.24 25.06
N LEU A 108 1.91 -2.90 25.45
CA LEU A 108 0.94 -2.27 24.56
C LEU A 108 1.38 -0.83 24.22
N PRO A 109 1.02 -0.31 23.03
CA PRO A 109 1.29 1.06 22.66
C PRO A 109 0.73 2.05 23.68
N ALA A 110 1.52 3.06 24.03
CA ALA A 110 1.09 4.14 24.92
C ALA A 110 0.35 5.23 24.14
N PRO A 111 -0.52 6.02 24.79
CA PRO A 111 -1.08 7.23 24.19
C PRO A 111 0.01 8.25 23.83
N ALA A 112 -0.31 9.14 22.89
CA ALA A 112 0.56 10.25 22.53
C ALA A 112 0.82 11.17 23.73
N ARG A 113 2.08 11.60 23.91
CA ARG A 113 2.45 12.52 24.98
C ARG A 113 1.84 13.91 24.74
N PRO A 114 1.21 14.54 25.77
CA PRO A 114 0.57 15.86 25.62
C PRO A 114 1.51 16.95 25.09
N GLU A 115 2.79 16.91 25.46
CA GLU A 115 3.80 17.87 25.02
C GLU A 115 4.04 17.75 23.51
N ALA A 116 4.10 16.52 22.98
CA ALA A 116 4.27 16.28 21.53
C ALA A 116 3.02 16.74 20.75
N ILE A 117 1.82 16.54 21.30
CA ILE A 117 0.57 17.05 20.70
C ILE A 117 0.59 18.57 20.65
N SER A 118 0.99 19.25 21.73
CA SER A 118 1.08 20.72 21.80
C SER A 118 2.11 21.27 20.80
N GLN A 119 3.28 20.63 20.69
CA GLN A 119 4.33 21.00 19.74
C GLN A 119 3.85 20.80 18.29
N ALA A 120 3.15 19.70 18.00
CA ALA A 120 2.60 19.44 16.67
C ALA A 120 1.56 20.49 16.26
N LEU A 121 0.66 20.86 17.18
CA LEU A 121 -0.33 21.90 16.92
C LEU A 121 0.31 23.27 16.65
N GLU A 122 1.37 23.60 17.37
CA GLU A 122 2.08 24.87 17.14
C GLU A 122 2.69 24.90 15.72
N LEU A 123 3.28 23.80 15.24
CA LEU A 123 3.78 23.69 13.87
C LEU A 123 2.64 23.83 12.84
N ILE A 124 1.50 23.17 13.07
CA ILE A 124 0.34 23.25 12.18
C ILE A 124 -0.16 24.68 12.09
N ARG A 125 -0.27 25.39 13.22
CA ARG A 125 -0.72 26.81 13.28
C ARG A 125 0.22 27.76 12.56
N GLN A 126 1.52 27.50 12.56
CA GLN A 126 2.54 28.36 11.94
C GLN A 126 2.71 28.12 10.45
N SER A 127 2.37 26.92 9.95
CA SER A 127 2.60 26.53 8.57
C SER A 127 1.74 27.30 7.56
N HIS A 128 2.34 27.60 6.42
CA HIS A 128 1.69 28.20 5.24
C HIS A 128 1.47 27.20 4.11
N ARG A 129 2.29 26.13 4.07
CA ARG A 129 2.26 25.08 3.04
C ARG A 129 2.25 23.69 3.67
N PRO A 130 1.29 23.39 4.57
CA PRO A 130 1.23 22.08 5.19
C PRO A 130 0.82 21.01 4.17
N LEU A 131 1.26 19.78 4.41
CA LEU A 131 0.82 18.60 3.67
C LEU A 131 0.61 17.45 4.65
N LEU A 132 -0.58 16.86 4.66
CA LEU A 132 -0.89 15.65 5.41
C LEU A 132 -0.58 14.42 4.54
N TYR A 133 0.41 13.64 4.94
CA TYR A 133 0.91 12.46 4.27
C TYR A 133 0.46 11.20 5.00
N VAL A 134 -0.49 10.46 4.39
CA VAL A 134 -1.23 9.38 5.04
C VAL A 134 -0.80 8.02 4.49
N GLY A 135 -0.37 7.14 5.38
CA GLY A 135 0.07 5.78 5.05
C GLY A 135 -0.90 4.68 5.50
N GLY A 136 -0.46 3.43 5.34
CA GLY A 136 -1.22 2.22 5.70
C GLY A 136 -1.57 2.13 7.18
N GLY A 137 -0.76 2.73 8.08
CA GLY A 137 -1.06 2.79 9.51
C GLY A 137 -2.36 3.53 9.83
N ALA A 138 -2.75 4.51 9.02
CA ALA A 138 -4.03 5.21 9.15
C ALA A 138 -5.22 4.31 8.77
N ILE A 139 -5.06 3.43 7.79
CA ILE A 139 -6.07 2.42 7.43
C ILE A 139 -6.22 1.39 8.55
N SER A 140 -5.10 0.88 9.06
CA SER A 140 -5.08 -0.13 10.14
C SER A 140 -5.74 0.38 11.41
N SER A 141 -5.49 1.62 11.81
CA SER A 141 -6.06 2.26 12.99
C SER A 141 -7.50 2.76 12.81
N GLY A 142 -8.07 2.70 11.59
CA GLY A 142 -9.41 3.24 11.31
C GLY A 142 -9.50 4.77 11.42
N ALA A 143 -8.41 5.48 11.14
CA ALA A 143 -8.29 6.93 11.37
C ALA A 143 -9.00 7.82 10.32
N HIS A 144 -9.64 7.25 9.30
CA HIS A 144 -10.24 8.02 8.19
C HIS A 144 -11.13 9.18 8.63
N GLY A 145 -12.02 8.97 9.63
CA GLY A 145 -12.91 10.00 10.13
C GLY A 145 -12.19 11.17 10.82
N VAL A 146 -11.19 10.87 11.65
CA VAL A 146 -10.41 11.91 12.35
C VAL A 146 -9.42 12.61 11.40
N ILE A 147 -8.90 11.92 10.39
CA ILE A 147 -8.10 12.50 9.32
C ILE A 147 -8.91 13.53 8.54
N HIS A 148 -10.13 13.17 8.15
CA HIS A 148 -11.04 14.09 7.46
C HIS A 148 -11.30 15.36 8.29
N GLN A 149 -11.64 15.20 9.58
CA GLN A 149 -11.89 16.32 10.48
C GLN A 149 -10.65 17.22 10.66
N LEU A 150 -9.45 16.63 10.78
CA LEU A 150 -8.20 17.40 10.90
C LEU A 150 -7.90 18.17 9.62
N ALA A 151 -8.06 17.51 8.46
CA ALA A 151 -7.84 18.12 7.15
C ALA A 151 -8.77 19.31 6.94
N GLU A 152 -10.06 19.18 7.25
CA GLU A 152 -11.01 20.30 7.13
C GLU A 152 -10.74 21.43 8.11
N ARG A 153 -10.49 21.11 9.39
CA ARG A 153 -10.24 22.11 10.44
C ARG A 153 -9.08 23.03 10.11
N PHE A 154 -7.97 22.49 9.60
CA PHE A 154 -6.77 23.25 9.30
C PHE A 154 -6.55 23.48 7.80
N ARG A 155 -7.51 23.11 6.95
CA ARG A 155 -7.41 23.24 5.49
C ARG A 155 -6.15 22.57 4.94
N LEU A 156 -5.86 21.34 5.41
CA LEU A 156 -4.68 20.57 5.02
C LEU A 156 -4.92 19.81 3.72
N PRO A 157 -4.15 20.02 2.66
CA PRO A 157 -4.14 19.09 1.54
C PRO A 157 -3.64 17.71 2.00
N VAL A 158 -4.25 16.64 1.47
CA VAL A 158 -4.00 15.25 1.88
C VAL A 158 -3.49 14.45 0.71
N THR A 159 -2.32 13.82 0.88
CA THR A 159 -1.77 12.84 -0.05
C THR A 159 -1.65 11.48 0.63
N THR A 160 -1.81 10.40 -0.14
CA THR A 160 -1.77 9.04 0.38
C THR A 160 -0.63 8.23 -0.22
N THR A 161 -0.11 7.26 0.53
CA THR A 161 0.68 6.18 -0.06
C THR A 161 -0.23 5.20 -0.79
N LEU A 162 0.35 4.26 -1.54
CA LEU A 162 -0.38 3.13 -2.12
C LEU A 162 -1.19 2.35 -1.05
N MET A 163 -0.61 2.12 0.13
CA MET A 163 -1.29 1.45 1.25
C MET A 163 -2.21 2.37 2.06
N GLY A 164 -2.08 3.68 1.91
CA GLY A 164 -2.95 4.68 2.53
C GLY A 164 -4.20 5.00 1.71
N LYS A 165 -4.31 4.44 0.49
CA LYS A 165 -5.43 4.67 -0.41
C LYS A 165 -6.77 4.33 0.26
N GLY A 166 -7.75 5.25 0.12
CA GLY A 166 -9.05 5.15 0.80
C GLY A 166 -9.08 5.70 2.24
N ALA A 167 -7.93 6.11 2.82
CA ALA A 167 -7.94 6.76 4.13
C ALA A 167 -8.55 8.18 4.11
N PHE A 168 -8.61 8.78 2.94
CA PHE A 168 -9.23 10.07 2.68
C PHE A 168 -10.02 9.98 1.37
N ASP A 169 -11.15 10.68 1.28
CA ASP A 169 -11.96 10.71 0.06
C ASP A 169 -11.18 11.39 -1.06
N GLU A 170 -10.84 10.62 -2.11
CA GLU A 170 -10.03 11.09 -3.23
C GLU A 170 -10.78 12.09 -4.13
N THR A 171 -12.12 12.22 -3.98
CA THR A 171 -12.94 13.23 -4.67
C THR A 171 -13.00 14.54 -3.92
N HIS A 172 -12.54 14.58 -2.67
CA HIS A 172 -12.55 15.77 -1.84
C HIS A 172 -11.63 16.87 -2.39
N PRO A 173 -11.98 18.18 -2.33
CA PRO A 173 -11.12 19.27 -2.84
C PRO A 173 -9.70 19.29 -2.25
N LEU A 174 -9.54 18.88 -0.99
CA LEU A 174 -8.24 18.77 -0.32
C LEU A 174 -7.45 17.52 -0.70
N ALA A 175 -8.04 16.53 -1.39
CA ALA A 175 -7.31 15.35 -1.83
C ALA A 175 -6.29 15.71 -2.91
N VAL A 176 -5.04 15.27 -2.75
CA VAL A 176 -3.94 15.53 -3.69
C VAL A 176 -3.52 14.25 -4.44
N GLY A 177 -4.24 13.15 -4.19
CA GLY A 177 -3.93 11.85 -4.80
C GLY A 177 -2.72 11.16 -4.17
N MET A 178 -2.27 10.11 -4.82
CA MET A 178 -1.11 9.31 -4.38
C MET A 178 0.19 10.03 -4.75
N LEU A 179 1.20 10.02 -3.84
CA LEU A 179 2.55 10.50 -4.10
C LEU A 179 3.52 9.35 -4.40
N GLY A 180 4.72 9.69 -4.78
CA GLY A 180 5.83 8.76 -5.01
C GLY A 180 6.07 8.44 -6.48
N MET A 181 6.75 7.33 -6.77
CA MET A 181 7.28 6.97 -8.09
C MET A 181 6.24 7.06 -9.21
N HIS A 182 5.04 6.53 -8.99
CA HIS A 182 3.90 6.60 -9.93
C HIS A 182 2.75 7.44 -9.39
N GLY A 183 3.06 8.36 -8.48
CA GLY A 183 2.10 9.30 -7.92
C GLY A 183 1.72 10.41 -8.90
N THR A 184 0.71 11.18 -8.52
CA THR A 184 0.30 12.34 -9.31
C THR A 184 1.39 13.43 -9.28
N ALA A 185 1.50 14.19 -10.36
CA ALA A 185 2.45 15.31 -10.43
C ALA A 185 2.24 16.30 -9.29
N TYR A 186 0.99 16.67 -9.05
CA TYR A 186 0.65 17.66 -8.03
C TYR A 186 0.87 17.16 -6.60
N ALA A 187 0.80 15.84 -6.32
CA ALA A 187 1.19 15.29 -5.02
C ALA A 187 2.71 15.35 -4.81
N ASN A 188 3.48 15.01 -5.84
CA ASN A 188 4.93 15.06 -5.82
C ASN A 188 5.46 16.50 -5.74
N PHE A 189 4.83 17.45 -6.40
CA PHE A 189 5.15 18.88 -6.27
C PHE A 189 4.78 19.41 -4.88
N ALA A 190 3.62 19.01 -4.36
CA ALA A 190 3.18 19.42 -3.03
C ALA A 190 4.15 18.94 -1.95
N VAL A 191 4.63 17.69 -1.99
CA VAL A 191 5.62 17.23 -1.01
C VAL A 191 6.97 17.92 -1.17
N THR A 192 7.34 18.32 -2.40
CA THR A 192 8.58 19.04 -2.65
C THR A 192 8.57 20.46 -2.07
N GLU A 193 7.43 21.17 -2.18
CA GLU A 193 7.32 22.58 -1.77
C GLU A 193 6.72 22.82 -0.40
N CYS A 194 6.21 21.78 0.30
CA CYS A 194 5.62 21.96 1.62
C CYS A 194 6.64 22.50 2.64
N ASP A 195 6.16 23.29 3.60
CA ASP A 195 6.92 23.79 4.75
C ASP A 195 6.68 22.96 6.03
N LEU A 196 5.60 22.14 6.02
CA LEU A 196 5.28 21.20 7.07
C LEU A 196 4.76 19.91 6.45
N LEU A 197 5.38 18.79 6.81
CA LEU A 197 4.93 17.44 6.45
C LEU A 197 4.42 16.72 7.70
N ILE A 198 3.15 16.36 7.69
CA ILE A 198 2.51 15.59 8.76
C ILE A 198 2.38 14.15 8.26
N ALA A 199 3.31 13.28 8.64
CA ALA A 199 3.30 11.87 8.27
C ALA A 199 2.48 11.08 9.30
N ALA A 200 1.39 10.46 8.85
CA ALA A 200 0.46 9.71 9.69
C ALA A 200 0.42 8.22 9.25
N GLY A 201 1.12 7.36 10.02
CA GLY A 201 1.21 5.92 9.75
C GLY A 201 1.91 5.60 8.43
N ALA A 202 2.98 6.34 8.12
CA ALA A 202 3.76 6.23 6.89
C ALA A 202 5.27 6.10 7.22
N ARG A 203 5.97 5.18 6.58
CA ARG A 203 7.36 4.80 6.92
C ARG A 203 8.44 5.39 6.02
N PHE A 204 8.11 6.32 5.14
CA PHE A 204 9.07 6.96 4.24
C PHE A 204 9.88 5.95 3.41
N ASP A 205 9.21 5.02 2.73
CA ASP A 205 9.87 4.04 1.87
C ASP A 205 10.37 4.68 0.56
N ASP A 206 11.29 3.98 -0.11
CA ASP A 206 12.01 4.49 -1.29
C ASP A 206 11.10 4.71 -2.50
N ARG A 207 9.98 3.97 -2.62
CA ARG A 207 9.01 4.16 -3.72
C ARG A 207 8.22 5.45 -3.56
N VAL A 208 8.16 5.98 -2.34
CA VAL A 208 7.51 7.27 -2.03
C VAL A 208 8.52 8.41 -2.05
N THR A 209 9.66 8.24 -1.40
CA THR A 209 10.61 9.34 -1.18
C THR A 209 11.46 9.66 -2.40
N GLY A 210 11.67 8.70 -3.32
CA GLY A 210 12.71 8.83 -4.30
C GLY A 210 14.05 9.13 -3.61
N ARG A 211 14.79 10.13 -4.07
CA ARG A 211 16.03 10.58 -3.41
C ARG A 211 15.72 11.27 -2.08
N LEU A 212 16.06 10.61 -0.98
CA LEU A 212 15.64 10.97 0.38
C LEU A 212 16.07 12.39 0.81
N ASP A 213 17.26 12.86 0.43
CA ASP A 213 17.77 14.18 0.74
C ASP A 213 17.00 15.33 0.05
N SER A 214 16.26 15.01 -0.99
CA SER A 214 15.40 15.92 -1.75
C SER A 214 13.91 15.76 -1.43
N PHE A 215 13.55 14.84 -0.54
CA PHE A 215 12.17 14.63 -0.15
C PHE A 215 11.73 15.63 0.92
N ALA A 216 10.73 16.46 0.61
CA ALA A 216 10.24 17.53 1.48
C ALA A 216 11.41 18.38 2.06
N PRO A 217 12.28 18.95 1.20
CA PRO A 217 13.60 19.47 1.62
C PRO A 217 13.53 20.68 2.54
N ARG A 218 12.37 21.35 2.61
CA ARG A 218 12.13 22.55 3.44
C ARG A 218 11.16 22.30 4.59
N ALA A 219 10.54 21.13 4.60
CA ALA A 219 9.50 20.84 5.56
C ALA A 219 10.06 20.52 6.95
N ARG A 220 9.48 21.09 7.97
CA ARG A 220 9.46 20.50 9.30
C ARG A 220 8.58 19.27 9.26
N VAL A 221 8.92 18.26 10.07
CA VAL A 221 8.25 16.95 10.02
C VAL A 221 7.62 16.60 11.35
N ILE A 222 6.31 16.36 11.34
CA ILE A 222 5.59 15.65 12.40
C ILE A 222 5.46 14.21 11.93
N HIS A 223 5.96 13.23 12.71
CA HIS A 223 5.84 11.81 12.37
C HIS A 223 5.03 11.08 13.44
N ILE A 224 3.85 10.63 13.06
CA ILE A 224 2.93 9.84 13.89
C ILE A 224 3.02 8.38 13.41
N ASP A 225 3.58 7.51 14.23
CA ASP A 225 3.65 6.08 13.95
C ASP A 225 3.56 5.28 15.26
N ILE A 226 2.92 4.10 15.18
CA ILE A 226 2.79 3.20 16.33
C ILE A 226 4.10 2.47 16.64
N ASP A 227 4.98 2.34 15.63
CA ASP A 227 6.26 1.66 15.71
C ASP A 227 7.39 2.66 15.96
N ALA A 228 7.93 2.66 17.16
CA ALA A 228 9.06 3.52 17.52
C ALA A 228 10.30 3.29 16.64
N ALA A 229 10.46 2.09 16.04
CA ALA A 229 11.58 1.78 15.17
C ALA A 229 11.48 2.43 13.78
N GLU A 230 10.28 2.83 13.35
CA GLU A 230 10.09 3.57 12.09
C GLU A 230 10.33 5.08 12.27
N VAL A 231 10.15 5.60 13.50
CA VAL A 231 10.31 7.04 13.77
C VAL A 231 11.79 7.44 13.71
N GLY A 232 12.14 8.28 12.74
CA GLY A 232 13.51 8.75 12.54
C GLY A 232 14.41 7.81 11.73
N LYS A 233 13.92 6.66 11.29
CA LYS A 233 14.68 5.67 10.52
C LYS A 233 15.16 6.23 9.15
N ASN A 234 14.27 6.77 8.36
CA ASN A 234 14.57 7.34 7.04
C ASN A 234 14.59 8.88 7.07
N ARG A 235 13.68 9.50 7.79
CA ARG A 235 13.57 10.96 7.93
C ARG A 235 13.46 11.31 9.41
N VAL A 236 14.40 12.11 9.92
CA VAL A 236 14.37 12.59 11.31
C VAL A 236 13.22 13.60 11.45
N PRO A 237 12.25 13.38 12.35
CA PRO A 237 11.16 14.32 12.56
C PRO A 237 11.55 15.43 13.55
N ASP A 238 10.92 16.60 13.40
CA ASP A 238 10.97 17.68 14.39
C ASP A 238 10.09 17.34 15.60
N VAL A 239 8.95 16.69 15.36
CA VAL A 239 8.03 16.23 16.40
C VAL A 239 7.69 14.76 16.20
N PRO A 240 8.35 13.84 16.94
CA PRO A 240 8.01 12.42 16.95
C PRO A 240 6.79 12.17 17.83
N ILE A 241 5.80 11.42 17.32
CA ILE A 241 4.63 10.96 18.08
C ILE A 241 4.52 9.45 17.93
N VAL A 242 5.02 8.71 18.93
CA VAL A 242 4.91 7.24 18.96
C VAL A 242 3.57 6.88 19.59
N ALA A 243 2.56 6.67 18.73
CA ALA A 243 1.20 6.35 19.15
C ALA A 243 0.38 5.83 17.96
N ASP A 244 -0.78 5.24 18.26
CA ASP A 244 -1.80 4.93 17.27
C ASP A 244 -2.26 6.20 16.53
N VAL A 245 -2.40 6.12 15.18
CA VAL A 245 -2.73 7.30 14.35
C VAL A 245 -4.09 7.89 14.72
N HIS A 246 -5.10 7.05 14.91
CA HIS A 246 -6.43 7.52 15.28
C HIS A 246 -6.40 8.26 16.63
N GLN A 247 -5.73 7.68 17.65
CA GLN A 247 -5.62 8.30 18.98
C GLN A 247 -4.83 9.61 18.93
N ALA A 248 -3.72 9.66 18.20
CA ALA A 248 -2.90 10.86 18.09
C ALA A 248 -3.64 12.01 17.40
N ILE A 249 -4.32 11.73 16.27
CA ILE A 249 -5.11 12.73 15.56
C ILE A 249 -6.34 13.17 16.36
N ALA A 250 -7.01 12.26 17.06
CA ALA A 250 -8.11 12.60 17.96
C ALA A 250 -7.65 13.53 19.11
N ALA A 251 -6.43 13.30 19.63
CA ALA A 251 -5.83 14.20 20.64
C ALA A 251 -5.53 15.60 20.05
N LEU A 252 -5.01 15.70 18.82
CA LEU A 252 -4.83 16.98 18.12
C LEU A 252 -6.16 17.71 17.94
N LEU A 253 -7.21 17.01 17.53
CA LEU A 253 -8.56 17.57 17.37
C LEU A 253 -9.14 18.07 18.69
N THR A 254 -8.95 17.31 19.77
CA THR A 254 -9.41 17.69 21.10
C THR A 254 -8.70 18.96 21.60
N ALA A 255 -7.37 19.00 21.45
CA ALA A 255 -6.57 20.14 21.89
C ALA A 255 -6.76 21.41 21.04
N SER A 256 -7.34 21.28 19.83
CA SER A 256 -7.69 22.40 18.94
C SER A 256 -9.20 22.67 18.86
N THR A 257 -9.96 22.27 19.87
CA THR A 257 -11.42 22.48 19.91
C THR A 257 -11.74 23.97 19.86
N GLY A 258 -12.68 24.36 18.96
CA GLY A 258 -13.11 25.75 18.77
C GLY A 258 -12.22 26.58 17.82
N GLU A 259 -11.12 26.02 17.30
CA GLU A 259 -10.33 26.72 16.29
C GLU A 259 -11.03 26.71 14.93
N ALA A 260 -10.98 27.84 14.26
CA ALA A 260 -11.46 28.02 12.88
C ALA A 260 -10.25 28.02 11.92
N PRO A 261 -10.45 27.72 10.63
CA PRO A 261 -9.42 27.85 9.61
C PRO A 261 -8.85 29.27 9.57
N SER A 262 -7.52 29.37 9.51
CA SER A 262 -6.82 30.66 9.63
C SER A 262 -6.73 31.46 8.31
N GLY A 263 -7.18 30.91 7.18
CA GLY A 263 -6.96 31.47 5.83
C GLY A 263 -5.50 31.45 5.35
N ARG A 264 -4.58 30.98 6.18
CA ARG A 264 -3.13 31.01 5.95
C ARG A 264 -2.67 30.09 4.83
N THR A 265 -3.45 29.04 4.55
CA THR A 265 -3.20 28.02 3.53
C THR A 265 -3.84 28.29 2.17
N GLU A 266 -4.60 29.39 2.00
CA GLU A 266 -5.36 29.65 0.77
C GLU A 266 -4.46 29.71 -0.47
N ALA A 267 -3.40 30.52 -0.44
CA ALA A 267 -2.45 30.61 -1.57
C ALA A 267 -1.78 29.25 -1.89
N TRP A 268 -1.61 28.40 -0.89
CA TRP A 268 -1.07 27.05 -1.07
C TRP A 268 -2.08 26.15 -1.78
N LEU A 269 -3.33 26.18 -1.39
CA LEU A 269 -4.40 25.42 -2.03
C LEU A 269 -4.63 25.88 -3.47
N GLU A 270 -4.56 27.18 -3.75
CA GLU A 270 -4.62 27.74 -5.11
C GLU A 270 -3.46 27.23 -5.97
N ARG A 271 -2.23 27.16 -5.42
CA ARG A 271 -1.07 26.61 -6.12
C ARG A 271 -1.26 25.13 -6.44
N ILE A 272 -1.73 24.33 -5.51
CA ILE A 272 -2.06 22.91 -5.74
C ILE A 272 -3.16 22.76 -6.81
N ALA A 273 -4.20 23.60 -6.75
CA ALA A 273 -5.28 23.59 -7.74
C ALA A 273 -4.74 23.92 -9.14
N SER A 274 -3.81 24.87 -9.26
CA SER A 274 -3.12 25.19 -10.51
C SER A 274 -2.37 23.97 -11.05
N TRP A 275 -1.61 23.24 -10.22
CA TRP A 275 -0.94 22.03 -10.66
C TRP A 275 -1.91 20.92 -11.09
N LYS A 276 -3.01 20.72 -10.38
CA LYS A 276 -4.05 19.76 -10.78
C LYS A 276 -4.63 20.08 -12.16
N HIS A 277 -4.78 21.37 -12.47
CA HIS A 277 -5.29 21.81 -13.76
C HIS A 277 -4.30 21.57 -14.89
N HIS A 278 -3.00 21.85 -14.68
CA HIS A 278 -1.99 21.79 -15.72
C HIS A 278 -1.36 20.39 -15.90
N TYR A 279 -1.41 19.56 -14.86
CA TYR A 279 -0.83 18.21 -14.85
C TYR A 279 -1.87 17.13 -14.49
N PRO A 280 -3.02 17.08 -15.17
CA PRO A 280 -3.99 16.01 -14.94
C PRO A 280 -3.40 14.65 -15.29
N LEU A 281 -3.93 13.58 -14.69
CA LEU A 281 -3.67 12.24 -15.17
C LEU A 281 -4.26 12.09 -16.58
N VAL A 282 -3.43 11.67 -17.53
CA VAL A 282 -3.81 11.56 -18.94
C VAL A 282 -4.35 10.16 -19.24
N ILE A 283 -5.47 10.11 -19.95
CA ILE A 283 -6.04 8.88 -20.50
C ILE A 283 -5.74 8.90 -22.00
N PRO A 284 -4.81 8.05 -22.46
CA PRO A 284 -4.57 7.96 -23.91
C PRO A 284 -5.81 7.39 -24.61
N THR A 285 -6.06 7.85 -25.81
CA THR A 285 -7.16 7.36 -26.68
C THR A 285 -6.58 6.81 -27.98
N PRO A 286 -5.89 5.65 -27.96
CA PRO A 286 -5.34 5.05 -29.15
C PRO A 286 -6.46 4.61 -30.10
N GLU A 287 -6.26 4.79 -31.41
CA GLU A 287 -7.21 4.28 -32.40
C GLU A 287 -7.20 2.74 -32.40
N GLY A 288 -8.38 2.12 -32.29
CA GLY A 288 -8.56 0.67 -32.43
C GLY A 288 -7.99 -0.17 -31.28
N GLU A 289 -7.40 0.42 -30.23
CA GLU A 289 -6.86 -0.30 -29.09
C GLU A 289 -7.55 0.16 -27.78
N ILE A 290 -7.58 -0.71 -26.78
CA ILE A 290 -8.05 -0.38 -25.44
C ILE A 290 -6.88 0.14 -24.62
N ALA A 291 -6.98 1.37 -24.08
CA ALA A 291 -6.01 1.83 -23.10
C ALA A 291 -6.26 1.14 -21.74
N PRO A 292 -5.22 0.69 -21.03
CA PRO A 292 -5.41 0.05 -19.71
C PRO A 292 -6.13 0.97 -18.71
N GLN A 293 -5.94 2.28 -18.79
CA GLN A 293 -6.64 3.29 -17.98
C GLN A 293 -8.15 3.27 -18.23
N GLU A 294 -8.61 3.05 -19.45
CA GLU A 294 -10.04 2.96 -19.80
C GLU A 294 -10.70 1.77 -19.10
N VAL A 295 -9.99 0.63 -19.01
CA VAL A 295 -10.50 -0.55 -18.27
C VAL A 295 -10.74 -0.22 -16.81
N VAL A 296 -9.77 0.45 -16.17
CA VAL A 296 -9.84 0.85 -14.77
C VAL A 296 -10.98 1.83 -14.53
N ILE A 297 -11.15 2.83 -15.40
CA ILE A 297 -12.22 3.83 -15.30
C ILE A 297 -13.58 3.17 -15.49
N ALA A 298 -13.72 2.27 -16.46
CA ALA A 298 -14.96 1.53 -16.66
C ALA A 298 -15.33 0.67 -15.43
N LEU A 299 -14.34 0.08 -14.75
CA LEU A 299 -14.57 -0.60 -13.47
C LEU A 299 -15.03 0.36 -12.37
N GLN A 300 -14.44 1.57 -12.27
CA GLN A 300 -14.88 2.60 -11.33
C GLN A 300 -16.33 3.00 -11.57
N GLU A 301 -16.73 3.20 -12.81
CA GLU A 301 -18.09 3.59 -13.20
C GLU A 301 -19.11 2.49 -12.92
N LEU A 302 -18.76 1.24 -13.23
CA LEU A 302 -19.67 0.10 -13.12
C LEU A 302 -19.78 -0.47 -11.70
N ALA A 303 -18.74 -0.30 -10.87
CA ALA A 303 -18.65 -0.88 -9.55
C ALA A 303 -17.95 0.04 -8.52
N PRO A 304 -18.44 1.28 -8.28
CA PRO A 304 -17.74 2.31 -7.51
C PRO A 304 -17.54 1.96 -6.03
N ARG A 305 -18.24 0.95 -5.52
CA ARG A 305 -18.17 0.52 -4.11
C ARG A 305 -17.57 -0.86 -3.92
N ALA A 306 -17.03 -1.47 -4.97
CA ALA A 306 -16.42 -2.79 -4.89
C ALA A 306 -15.21 -2.78 -3.93
N TYR A 307 -14.94 -3.94 -3.32
CA TYR A 307 -13.62 -4.23 -2.81
C TYR A 307 -12.70 -4.48 -3.99
N VAL A 308 -11.56 -3.82 -4.02
CA VAL A 308 -10.57 -3.96 -5.08
C VAL A 308 -9.32 -4.60 -4.52
N THR A 309 -8.95 -5.75 -5.05
CA THR A 309 -7.62 -6.31 -4.86
C THR A 309 -6.80 -6.08 -6.12
N THR A 310 -5.51 -5.84 -5.98
CA THR A 310 -4.62 -5.76 -7.14
C THR A 310 -3.52 -6.78 -7.06
N ASP A 311 -3.15 -7.30 -8.20
CA ASP A 311 -1.84 -7.91 -8.36
C ASP A 311 -0.76 -6.84 -8.56
N VAL A 312 0.50 -7.21 -8.73
CA VAL A 312 1.64 -6.30 -8.77
C VAL A 312 2.17 -6.11 -10.20
N GLY A 313 2.27 -4.85 -10.63
CA GLY A 313 2.72 -4.46 -11.96
C GLY A 313 2.13 -3.12 -12.41
N GLN A 314 2.16 -2.83 -13.71
CA GLN A 314 1.57 -1.61 -14.28
C GLN A 314 0.08 -1.47 -13.97
N HIS A 315 -0.67 -2.58 -14.04
CA HIS A 315 -2.11 -2.63 -13.72
C HIS A 315 -2.40 -2.16 -12.28
N GLN A 316 -1.52 -2.45 -11.32
CA GLN A 316 -1.60 -1.92 -9.96
C GLN A 316 -1.48 -0.41 -9.92
N MET A 317 -0.55 0.15 -10.69
CA MET A 317 -0.33 1.59 -10.74
C MET A 317 -1.48 2.32 -11.42
N TRP A 318 -1.99 1.82 -12.56
CA TRP A 318 -3.18 2.38 -13.19
C TRP A 318 -4.40 2.29 -12.28
N ALA A 319 -4.60 1.15 -11.61
CA ALA A 319 -5.68 1.02 -10.62
C ALA A 319 -5.51 2.02 -9.46
N ALA A 320 -4.29 2.23 -8.97
CA ALA A 320 -4.03 3.20 -7.91
C ALA A 320 -4.25 4.66 -8.33
N GLN A 321 -3.97 4.98 -9.60
CA GLN A 321 -4.15 6.34 -10.15
C GLN A 321 -5.61 6.67 -10.45
N PHE A 322 -6.40 5.72 -10.94
CA PHE A 322 -7.73 6.00 -11.52
C PHE A 322 -8.92 5.41 -10.75
N LEU A 323 -8.72 4.47 -9.81
CA LEU A 323 -9.80 4.02 -8.92
C LEU A 323 -9.88 4.89 -7.67
N HIS A 324 -11.09 5.21 -7.26
CA HIS A 324 -11.38 5.83 -5.98
C HIS A 324 -12.01 4.78 -5.07
N THR A 325 -11.39 4.49 -3.95
CA THR A 325 -11.85 3.45 -3.04
C THR A 325 -12.18 4.03 -1.66
N GLY A 326 -13.20 3.48 -1.03
CA GLY A 326 -13.48 3.79 0.38
C GLY A 326 -12.48 3.14 1.35
N PRO A 327 -12.55 3.49 2.64
CA PRO A 327 -11.68 2.92 3.66
C PRO A 327 -11.73 1.40 3.68
N ARG A 328 -10.56 0.75 3.73
CA ARG A 328 -10.39 -0.72 3.75
C ARG A 328 -10.96 -1.46 2.53
N ARG A 329 -11.25 -0.75 1.43
CA ARG A 329 -11.71 -1.37 0.18
C ARG A 329 -10.60 -1.50 -0.88
N TRP A 330 -9.39 -1.07 -0.58
CA TRP A 330 -8.19 -1.23 -1.38
C TRP A 330 -7.26 -2.24 -0.73
N ILE A 331 -6.96 -3.35 -1.42
CA ILE A 331 -6.11 -4.43 -0.92
C ILE A 331 -5.02 -4.74 -1.95
N SER A 332 -3.77 -4.50 -1.59
CA SER A 332 -2.64 -4.59 -2.52
C SER A 332 -1.37 -4.97 -1.77
N SER A 333 -0.40 -5.57 -2.45
CA SER A 333 0.94 -5.79 -1.92
C SER A 333 1.85 -4.65 -2.34
N ALA A 334 2.31 -3.85 -1.39
CA ALA A 334 3.18 -2.70 -1.66
C ALA A 334 4.59 -2.87 -1.07
N GLY A 335 4.70 -3.38 0.15
CA GLY A 335 5.98 -3.48 0.85
C GLY A 335 6.94 -4.49 0.21
N LEU A 336 6.45 -5.68 -0.12
CA LEU A 336 7.21 -6.70 -0.84
C LEU A 336 6.96 -6.65 -2.36
N GLY A 337 5.77 -6.24 -2.79
CA GLY A 337 5.40 -6.20 -4.20
C GLY A 337 5.25 -7.61 -4.80
N THR A 338 4.47 -8.45 -4.15
CA THR A 338 4.32 -9.86 -4.47
C THR A 338 3.45 -10.08 -5.69
N MET A 339 4.02 -10.49 -6.81
CA MET A 339 3.26 -11.01 -7.96
C MET A 339 2.51 -12.29 -7.56
N GLY A 340 1.24 -12.40 -7.95
CA GLY A 340 0.35 -13.50 -7.57
C GLY A 340 -0.47 -13.21 -6.31
N PHE A 341 -0.35 -12.02 -5.70
CA PHE A 341 -1.11 -11.62 -4.51
C PHE A 341 -2.60 -11.39 -4.79
N GLY A 342 -2.94 -10.83 -5.95
CA GLY A 342 -4.25 -10.23 -6.21
C GLY A 342 -5.42 -11.19 -6.10
N MET A 343 -5.36 -12.34 -6.79
CA MET A 343 -6.45 -13.32 -6.80
C MET A 343 -6.62 -14.04 -5.45
N PRO A 344 -5.57 -14.58 -4.78
CA PRO A 344 -5.70 -15.13 -3.43
C PRO A 344 -6.27 -14.13 -2.41
N ALA A 345 -5.85 -12.87 -2.48
CA ALA A 345 -6.41 -11.81 -1.63
C ALA A 345 -7.90 -11.59 -1.90
N ALA A 346 -8.34 -11.63 -3.17
CA ALA A 346 -9.75 -11.51 -3.54
C ALA A 346 -10.59 -12.66 -2.99
N LEU A 347 -10.07 -13.89 -3.01
CA LEU A 347 -10.73 -15.03 -2.37
C LEU A 347 -10.94 -14.79 -0.87
N GLY A 348 -9.90 -14.30 -0.18
CA GLY A 348 -9.97 -13.97 1.23
C GLY A 348 -11.01 -12.88 1.52
N VAL A 349 -11.03 -11.81 0.73
CA VAL A 349 -12.02 -10.71 0.85
C VAL A 349 -13.43 -11.24 0.61
N GLN A 350 -13.65 -12.02 -0.46
CA GLN A 350 -14.98 -12.55 -0.77
C GLN A 350 -15.49 -13.51 0.30
N THR A 351 -14.60 -14.28 0.91
CA THR A 351 -14.94 -15.17 2.03
C THR A 351 -15.35 -14.36 3.27
N ALA A 352 -14.63 -13.28 3.56
CA ALA A 352 -14.94 -12.40 4.69
C ALA A 352 -16.19 -11.54 4.47
N PHE A 353 -16.48 -11.17 3.23
CA PHE A 353 -17.58 -10.30 2.83
C PHE A 353 -18.41 -10.92 1.70
N PRO A 354 -19.16 -12.00 1.97
CA PRO A 354 -19.82 -12.82 0.93
C PRO A 354 -20.89 -12.08 0.12
N GLN A 355 -21.44 -10.97 0.65
CA GLN A 355 -22.47 -10.16 -0.01
C GLN A 355 -21.92 -8.97 -0.78
N GLU A 356 -20.63 -8.69 -0.66
CA GLU A 356 -19.99 -7.55 -1.30
C GLU A 356 -19.44 -7.93 -2.68
N GLN A 357 -19.36 -6.96 -3.56
CA GLN A 357 -18.70 -7.14 -4.85
C GLN A 357 -17.18 -7.04 -4.69
N VAL A 358 -16.45 -8.04 -5.17
CA VAL A 358 -14.99 -8.11 -5.13
C VAL A 358 -14.42 -8.18 -6.54
N ILE A 359 -13.51 -7.28 -6.86
CA ILE A 359 -12.82 -7.20 -8.16
C ILE A 359 -11.32 -7.37 -7.91
N CYS A 360 -10.70 -8.31 -8.61
CA CYS A 360 -9.25 -8.43 -8.68
C CYS A 360 -8.76 -7.82 -10.00
N VAL A 361 -7.92 -6.79 -9.94
CA VAL A 361 -7.23 -6.22 -11.10
C VAL A 361 -5.85 -6.86 -11.20
N ALA A 362 -5.59 -7.60 -12.27
CA ALA A 362 -4.36 -8.35 -12.46
C ALA A 362 -3.69 -8.04 -13.81
N GLY A 363 -2.43 -8.39 -13.95
CA GLY A 363 -1.73 -8.44 -15.24
C GLY A 363 -1.63 -9.89 -15.72
N ASP A 364 -1.41 -10.05 -17.01
CA ASP A 364 -1.26 -11.33 -17.68
C ASP A 364 -0.12 -12.20 -17.12
N ALA A 365 1.02 -11.59 -16.79
CA ALA A 365 2.16 -12.30 -16.21
C ALA A 365 1.96 -12.62 -14.71
N SER A 366 1.43 -11.66 -13.94
CA SER A 366 1.29 -11.81 -12.49
C SER A 366 0.22 -12.81 -12.09
N ILE A 367 -0.89 -12.87 -12.84
CA ILE A 367 -1.98 -13.83 -12.57
C ILE A 367 -1.54 -15.29 -12.69
N LEU A 368 -0.53 -15.56 -13.52
CA LEU A 368 0.00 -16.91 -13.72
C LEU A 368 0.74 -17.45 -12.49
N MET A 369 1.18 -16.60 -11.57
CA MET A 369 1.93 -17.00 -10.37
C MET A 369 1.08 -17.87 -9.41
N ASN A 370 -0.24 -17.63 -9.36
CA ASN A 370 -1.19 -18.36 -8.53
C ASN A 370 -2.45 -18.76 -9.30
N ILE A 371 -2.30 -19.09 -10.58
CA ILE A 371 -3.42 -19.44 -11.47
C ILE A 371 -4.24 -20.63 -10.98
N GLN A 372 -3.65 -21.55 -10.22
CA GLN A 372 -4.31 -22.72 -9.63
C GLN A 372 -5.46 -22.35 -8.70
N GLU A 373 -5.50 -21.11 -8.18
CA GLU A 373 -6.57 -20.62 -7.32
C GLU A 373 -7.91 -20.43 -8.07
N LEU A 374 -7.92 -20.56 -9.40
CA LEU A 374 -9.14 -20.76 -10.17
C LEU A 374 -9.91 -22.01 -9.69
N GLY A 375 -9.19 -23.05 -9.24
CA GLY A 375 -9.78 -24.23 -8.62
C GLY A 375 -10.52 -23.89 -7.33
N THR A 376 -9.93 -23.04 -6.49
CA THR A 376 -10.57 -22.57 -5.25
C THR A 376 -11.80 -21.70 -5.55
N LEU A 377 -11.70 -20.77 -6.51
CA LEU A 377 -12.85 -19.96 -6.97
C LEU A 377 -14.02 -20.85 -7.41
N SER A 378 -13.72 -21.86 -8.23
CA SER A 378 -14.72 -22.80 -8.75
C SER A 378 -15.30 -23.68 -7.66
N GLN A 379 -14.46 -24.28 -6.80
CA GLN A 379 -14.91 -25.19 -5.74
C GLN A 379 -15.89 -24.52 -4.76
N TYR A 380 -15.60 -23.30 -4.36
CA TYR A 380 -16.41 -22.57 -3.37
C TYR A 380 -17.40 -21.59 -4.01
N GLN A 381 -17.48 -21.54 -5.35
CA GLN A 381 -18.37 -20.64 -6.11
C GLN A 381 -18.29 -19.18 -5.63
N LEU A 382 -17.06 -18.72 -5.32
CA LEU A 382 -16.82 -17.35 -4.86
C LEU A 382 -17.03 -16.35 -6.01
N PRO A 383 -17.98 -15.40 -5.94
CA PRO A 383 -18.35 -14.54 -7.07
C PRO A 383 -17.34 -13.42 -7.39
N VAL A 384 -16.07 -13.67 -7.18
CA VAL A 384 -14.97 -12.74 -7.51
C VAL A 384 -14.92 -12.49 -9.01
N LYS A 385 -14.66 -11.24 -9.40
CA LYS A 385 -14.42 -10.83 -10.77
C LYS A 385 -12.93 -10.53 -10.97
N VAL A 386 -12.23 -11.46 -11.62
CA VAL A 386 -10.82 -11.26 -11.97
C VAL A 386 -10.74 -10.59 -13.32
N VAL A 387 -10.15 -9.40 -13.39
CA VAL A 387 -9.99 -8.60 -14.63
C VAL A 387 -8.51 -8.47 -14.92
N ILE A 388 -8.09 -9.06 -16.03
CA ILE A 388 -6.71 -9.07 -16.50
C ILE A 388 -6.52 -7.96 -17.51
N LEU A 389 -5.56 -7.07 -17.26
CA LEU A 389 -5.05 -6.12 -18.24
C LEU A 389 -3.91 -6.80 -19.00
N ASN A 390 -4.25 -7.42 -20.14
CA ASN A 390 -3.33 -8.24 -20.92
C ASN A 390 -2.64 -7.41 -21.99
N ASN A 391 -1.38 -7.05 -21.77
CA ASN A 391 -0.54 -6.37 -22.74
C ASN A 391 0.54 -7.29 -23.36
N GLY A 392 0.60 -8.56 -22.99
CA GLY A 392 1.58 -9.53 -23.47
C GLY A 392 2.99 -9.33 -22.94
N TRP A 393 3.15 -8.61 -21.81
CA TRP A 393 4.44 -8.28 -21.22
C TRP A 393 4.44 -8.38 -19.68
N GLN A 394 5.59 -8.63 -19.10
CA GLN A 394 5.88 -8.16 -17.76
C GLN A 394 6.04 -6.63 -17.83
N GLY A 395 4.91 -5.92 -17.87
CA GLY A 395 4.84 -4.55 -18.34
C GLY A 395 5.71 -3.55 -17.58
N MET A 396 5.81 -3.68 -16.23
CA MET A 396 6.68 -2.80 -15.44
C MET A 396 8.16 -3.06 -15.74
N VAL A 397 8.56 -4.32 -15.95
CA VAL A 397 9.93 -4.68 -16.36
C VAL A 397 10.24 -4.11 -17.73
N ARG A 398 9.29 -4.26 -18.69
CA ARG A 398 9.41 -3.67 -20.03
C ARG A 398 9.58 -2.15 -19.95
N GLN A 399 8.77 -1.43 -19.17
CA GLN A 399 8.86 0.01 -19.01
C GLN A 399 10.24 0.45 -18.50
N TRP A 400 10.82 -0.29 -17.55
CA TRP A 400 12.17 -0.01 -17.06
C TRP A 400 13.24 -0.29 -18.10
N GLN A 401 13.12 -1.39 -18.87
CA GLN A 401 14.04 -1.72 -19.97
C GLN A 401 14.00 -0.65 -21.07
N GLU A 402 12.82 -0.16 -21.39
CA GLU A 402 12.63 0.95 -22.32
C GLU A 402 13.29 2.23 -21.80
N SER A 403 12.96 2.64 -20.59
CA SER A 403 13.33 3.94 -20.05
C SER A 403 14.79 4.05 -19.63
N PHE A 404 15.42 2.94 -19.14
CA PHE A 404 16.72 3.00 -18.48
C PHE A 404 17.76 2.03 -19.01
N TYR A 405 17.38 1.09 -19.90
CA TYR A 405 18.29 0.06 -20.39
C TYR A 405 18.39 0.03 -21.93
N GLY A 406 18.09 1.16 -22.59
CA GLY A 406 18.23 1.34 -24.04
C GLY A 406 17.39 0.35 -24.86
N GLU A 407 16.15 0.12 -24.43
CA GLU A 407 15.17 -0.77 -25.10
C GLU A 407 15.64 -2.23 -25.25
N ARG A 408 16.55 -2.65 -24.38
CA ARG A 408 17.01 -4.05 -24.37
C ARG A 408 16.01 -4.94 -23.64
N TYR A 409 14.97 -5.35 -24.34
CA TYR A 409 13.91 -6.19 -23.80
C TYR A 409 14.40 -7.64 -23.64
N SER A 410 14.71 -8.03 -22.41
CA SER A 410 15.21 -9.36 -22.10
C SER A 410 14.23 -10.09 -21.18
N ALA A 411 13.72 -11.24 -21.63
CA ALA A 411 12.84 -12.15 -20.90
C ALA A 411 11.58 -11.48 -20.30
N SER A 412 11.12 -10.37 -20.87
CA SER A 412 9.94 -9.61 -20.41
C SER A 412 8.72 -9.76 -21.32
N GLU A 413 8.90 -10.22 -22.55
CA GLU A 413 7.80 -10.53 -23.46
C GLU A 413 7.20 -11.91 -23.15
N MET A 414 5.85 -11.96 -23.07
CA MET A 414 5.12 -13.14 -22.64
C MET A 414 4.31 -13.83 -23.75
N THR A 415 4.19 -13.21 -24.93
CA THR A 415 3.28 -13.66 -26.01
C THR A 415 3.53 -15.10 -26.48
N GLY A 416 4.77 -15.56 -26.51
CA GLY A 416 5.13 -16.90 -26.95
C GLY A 416 4.69 -18.06 -26.04
N GLY A 417 4.31 -17.76 -24.79
CA GLY A 417 3.88 -18.75 -23.80
C GLY A 417 2.55 -18.41 -23.12
N MET A 418 1.83 -17.41 -23.61
CA MET A 418 0.58 -16.94 -23.01
C MET A 418 -0.56 -17.93 -23.26
N PRO A 419 -1.27 -18.39 -22.22
CA PRO A 419 -2.42 -19.26 -22.41
C PRO A 419 -3.60 -18.49 -23.01
N ASN A 420 -4.54 -19.20 -23.62
CA ASN A 420 -5.88 -18.67 -23.84
C ASN A 420 -6.59 -18.59 -22.48
N PHE A 421 -6.68 -17.40 -21.89
CA PHE A 421 -7.22 -17.18 -20.56
C PHE A 421 -8.70 -17.54 -20.42
N GLU A 422 -9.49 -17.34 -21.49
CA GLU A 422 -10.91 -17.73 -21.49
C GLU A 422 -11.05 -19.24 -21.42
N ALA A 423 -10.38 -19.98 -22.30
CA ALA A 423 -10.40 -21.44 -22.29
C ALA A 423 -9.80 -22.02 -20.99
N LEU A 424 -8.77 -21.38 -20.43
CA LEU A 424 -8.17 -21.77 -19.16
C LEU A 424 -9.17 -21.63 -18.00
N ALA A 425 -9.87 -20.51 -17.91
CA ALA A 425 -10.90 -20.28 -16.89
C ALA A 425 -12.05 -21.33 -17.01
N GLU A 426 -12.51 -21.58 -18.22
CA GLU A 426 -13.57 -22.57 -18.49
C GLU A 426 -13.13 -24.00 -18.13
N ALA A 427 -11.86 -24.36 -18.33
CA ALA A 427 -11.31 -25.65 -17.90
C ALA A 427 -11.36 -25.85 -16.37
N PHE A 428 -11.33 -24.74 -15.59
CA PHE A 428 -11.54 -24.76 -14.15
C PHE A 428 -13.02 -24.61 -13.74
N GLY A 429 -13.95 -24.49 -14.69
CA GLY A 429 -15.37 -24.26 -14.40
C GLY A 429 -15.70 -22.83 -13.98
N VAL A 430 -14.83 -21.87 -14.32
CA VAL A 430 -15.02 -20.43 -14.09
C VAL A 430 -15.45 -19.77 -15.40
N LYS A 431 -16.39 -18.81 -15.35
CA LYS A 431 -16.84 -18.10 -16.55
C LYS A 431 -15.71 -17.27 -17.16
N GLY A 432 -15.23 -17.68 -18.35
CA GLY A 432 -14.28 -16.94 -19.17
C GLY A 432 -14.96 -15.89 -20.04
N ILE A 433 -14.30 -14.74 -20.24
CA ILE A 433 -14.71 -13.66 -21.15
C ILE A 433 -13.43 -13.01 -21.69
N THR A 434 -13.33 -12.88 -23.02
CA THR A 434 -12.27 -12.11 -23.66
C THR A 434 -12.85 -10.85 -24.31
N ILE A 435 -12.20 -9.70 -24.11
CA ILE A 435 -12.55 -8.40 -24.67
C ILE A 435 -11.34 -7.89 -25.45
N THR A 436 -11.51 -7.71 -26.77
CA THR A 436 -10.47 -7.24 -27.70
C THR A 436 -10.81 -5.89 -28.31
N GLU A 437 -12.09 -5.59 -28.47
CA GLU A 437 -12.57 -4.39 -29.11
C GLU A 437 -13.00 -3.35 -28.07
N ARG A 438 -12.63 -2.10 -28.32
CA ARG A 438 -12.91 -0.97 -27.42
C ARG A 438 -14.41 -0.75 -27.20
N GLU A 439 -15.20 -0.92 -28.26
CA GLU A 439 -16.65 -0.79 -28.27
C GLU A 439 -17.33 -1.79 -27.34
N ASP A 440 -16.72 -2.96 -27.14
CA ASP A 440 -17.23 -4.04 -26.31
C ASP A 440 -16.84 -3.94 -24.84
N LEU A 441 -15.92 -3.02 -24.47
CA LEU A 441 -15.35 -2.93 -23.14
C LEU A 441 -16.43 -2.81 -22.05
N HIS A 442 -17.28 -1.80 -22.12
CA HIS A 442 -18.33 -1.57 -21.11
C HIS A 442 -19.36 -2.70 -21.08
N ALA A 443 -19.76 -3.22 -22.24
CA ALA A 443 -20.73 -4.32 -22.32
C ALA A 443 -20.15 -5.62 -21.78
N GLY A 444 -18.90 -5.93 -22.09
CA GLY A 444 -18.19 -7.12 -21.59
C GLY A 444 -17.97 -7.09 -20.09
N LEU A 445 -17.50 -5.96 -19.55
CA LEU A 445 -17.33 -5.78 -18.11
C LEU A 445 -18.66 -5.85 -17.35
N ARG A 446 -19.72 -5.20 -17.86
CA ARG A 446 -21.05 -5.27 -17.24
C ARG A 446 -21.58 -6.70 -17.20
N ARG A 447 -21.41 -7.49 -18.28
CA ARG A 447 -21.78 -8.90 -18.34
C ARG A 447 -21.02 -9.74 -17.30
N ALA A 448 -19.70 -9.47 -17.14
CA ALA A 448 -18.89 -10.14 -16.11
C ALA A 448 -19.35 -9.80 -14.70
N LEU A 449 -19.56 -8.51 -14.41
CA LEU A 449 -19.98 -8.03 -13.08
C LEU A 449 -21.38 -8.54 -12.70
N ALA A 450 -22.28 -8.71 -13.67
CA ALA A 450 -23.63 -9.25 -13.46
C ALA A 450 -23.67 -10.78 -13.33
N HIS A 451 -22.58 -11.49 -13.68
CA HIS A 451 -22.55 -12.95 -13.54
C HIS A 451 -22.62 -13.37 -12.08
N PRO A 452 -23.51 -14.30 -11.67
CA PRO A 452 -23.70 -14.64 -10.26
C PRO A 452 -22.53 -15.40 -9.64
N GLY A 453 -21.75 -16.14 -10.44
CA GLY A 453 -20.57 -16.89 -10.02
C GLY A 453 -19.26 -16.14 -10.29
N PRO A 454 -18.11 -16.83 -10.13
CA PRO A 454 -16.81 -16.29 -10.49
C PRO A 454 -16.72 -16.00 -11.99
N ALA A 455 -16.03 -14.91 -12.34
CA ALA A 455 -15.76 -14.57 -13.73
C ALA A 455 -14.29 -14.13 -13.90
N PHE A 456 -13.69 -14.56 -15.01
CA PHE A 456 -12.30 -14.31 -15.37
C PHE A 456 -12.28 -13.59 -16.71
N VAL A 457 -11.94 -12.32 -16.69
CA VAL A 457 -12.06 -11.40 -17.82
C VAL A 457 -10.68 -11.05 -18.36
N ASN A 458 -10.37 -11.49 -19.56
CA ASN A 458 -9.17 -11.14 -20.28
C ASN A 458 -9.44 -9.92 -21.15
N VAL A 459 -8.92 -8.75 -20.79
CA VAL A 459 -9.01 -7.54 -21.59
C VAL A 459 -7.67 -7.32 -22.28
N VAL A 460 -7.65 -7.44 -23.61
CA VAL A 460 -6.47 -7.18 -24.42
C VAL A 460 -6.29 -5.67 -24.53
N VAL A 461 -5.20 -5.17 -23.94
CA VAL A 461 -4.91 -3.75 -23.87
C VAL A 461 -3.67 -3.39 -24.68
N ARG A 462 -3.49 -2.09 -24.98
CA ARG A 462 -2.35 -1.57 -25.70
C ARG A 462 -1.03 -2.04 -25.11
N ARG A 463 -0.19 -2.67 -25.95
CA ARG A 463 1.04 -3.34 -25.51
C ARG A 463 2.13 -2.40 -25.03
N GLY A 464 2.23 -1.22 -25.63
CA GLY A 464 3.30 -0.24 -25.40
C GLY A 464 2.99 0.80 -24.32
N GLU A 465 1.84 0.72 -23.63
CA GLU A 465 1.45 1.73 -22.65
C GLU A 465 2.32 1.69 -21.41
N ASN A 466 2.76 2.88 -20.95
CA ASN A 466 3.56 3.05 -19.75
C ASN A 466 2.79 3.78 -18.65
N CYS A 467 3.17 3.53 -17.39
CA CYS A 467 2.61 4.22 -16.25
C CYS A 467 3.30 5.58 -16.06
N TYR A 468 2.59 6.66 -16.36
CA TYR A 468 3.05 8.02 -16.16
C TYR A 468 2.06 8.80 -15.26
N PRO A 469 2.54 9.88 -14.56
CA PRO A 469 3.94 10.29 -14.44
C PRO A 469 4.79 9.26 -13.70
N MET A 470 6.11 9.33 -13.86
CA MET A 470 7.06 8.46 -13.16
C MET A 470 8.26 9.26 -12.67
N VAL A 471 8.63 9.06 -11.40
CA VAL A 471 9.89 9.54 -10.84
C VAL A 471 10.98 8.51 -11.15
N PRO A 472 12.02 8.86 -11.93
CA PRO A 472 13.12 7.94 -12.22
C PRO A 472 13.85 7.50 -10.94
N PRO A 473 14.47 6.30 -10.91
CA PRO A 473 15.27 5.86 -9.77
C PRO A 473 16.37 6.86 -9.40
N GLY A 474 16.47 7.22 -8.13
CA GLY A 474 17.45 8.19 -7.63
C GLY A 474 17.15 9.65 -7.94
N ALA A 475 16.05 9.95 -8.62
CA ALA A 475 15.59 11.31 -8.84
C ALA A 475 14.77 11.85 -7.66
N SER A 476 14.62 13.18 -7.59
CA SER A 476 13.69 13.81 -6.66
C SER A 476 12.25 13.72 -7.15
N ASN A 477 11.27 13.83 -6.25
CA ASN A 477 9.85 13.81 -6.60
C ASN A 477 9.45 14.93 -7.59
N ALA A 478 10.22 16.01 -7.69
CA ALA A 478 9.99 17.06 -8.69
C ALA A 478 10.46 16.68 -10.10
N GLN A 479 11.32 15.66 -10.24
CA GLN A 479 11.93 15.25 -11.51
C GLN A 479 11.18 14.07 -12.12
N MET A 480 9.95 14.31 -12.54
CA MET A 480 9.12 13.29 -13.17
C MET A 480 9.28 13.29 -14.69
N VAL A 481 9.18 12.09 -15.29
CA VAL A 481 9.04 11.91 -16.73
C VAL A 481 7.56 11.69 -17.10
N GLY A 482 7.22 11.91 -18.36
CA GLY A 482 5.86 11.74 -18.89
C GLY A 482 4.91 12.91 -18.58
N LEU A 483 5.45 14.08 -18.22
CA LEU A 483 4.69 15.32 -18.00
C LEU A 483 4.84 16.31 -19.14
N PRO A 484 3.79 17.11 -19.43
CA PRO A 484 3.92 18.27 -20.31
C PRO A 484 4.86 19.32 -19.69
N SER A 485 5.47 20.15 -20.53
CA SER A 485 6.35 21.22 -20.06
C SER A 485 5.55 22.50 -19.79
N HIS A 486 5.62 22.96 -18.54
CA HIS A 486 5.00 24.20 -18.08
C HIS A 486 6.04 25.05 -17.32
N PRO A 487 6.95 25.74 -18.04
CA PRO A 487 8.05 26.49 -17.42
C PRO A 487 7.55 27.62 -16.50
N GLU A 488 6.35 28.14 -16.71
CA GLU A 488 5.68 29.12 -15.86
C GLU A 488 5.29 28.59 -14.47
N LEU A 489 5.24 27.26 -14.32
CA LEU A 489 4.92 26.56 -13.08
C LEU A 489 6.16 25.94 -12.44
N ALA A 490 7.31 26.58 -12.57
CA ALA A 490 8.56 26.08 -12.02
C ALA A 490 8.41 25.66 -10.55
N ILE A 491 8.88 24.45 -10.25
CA ILE A 491 8.86 23.91 -8.89
C ILE A 491 10.08 24.38 -8.13
N ASP A 492 9.86 24.95 -6.97
CA ASP A 492 10.94 25.39 -6.09
C ASP A 492 11.54 24.17 -5.37
N THR A 493 12.70 23.72 -5.85
CA THR A 493 13.47 22.61 -5.28
C THR A 493 14.55 23.07 -4.30
N SER A 494 14.59 24.35 -3.93
CA SER A 494 15.57 24.86 -2.97
C SER A 494 15.39 24.22 -1.59
N ARG A 495 16.47 24.23 -0.81
CA ARG A 495 16.46 23.78 0.59
C ARG A 495 17.10 24.82 1.51
N GLN A 496 16.76 24.80 2.78
CA GLN A 496 17.40 25.62 3.79
C GLN A 496 18.56 24.87 4.45
N CYS A 497 19.65 25.58 4.67
CA CYS A 497 20.77 25.07 5.44
C CYS A 497 20.41 25.05 6.93
N ASN A 498 20.47 23.88 7.57
CA ASN A 498 20.16 23.72 9.00
C ASN A 498 21.16 24.47 9.91
N ALA A 499 22.36 24.79 9.42
CA ALA A 499 23.39 25.46 10.21
C ALA A 499 23.27 26.99 10.20
N CYS A 500 22.85 27.59 9.08
CA CYS A 500 22.82 29.07 8.96
C CYS A 500 21.50 29.62 8.39
N GLY A 501 20.52 28.77 8.06
CA GLY A 501 19.22 29.16 7.53
C GLY A 501 19.22 29.68 6.08
N SER A 502 20.38 29.76 5.41
CA SER A 502 20.44 30.25 4.02
C SER A 502 19.77 29.26 3.07
N THR A 503 19.05 29.77 2.08
CA THR A 503 18.45 28.99 1.01
C THR A 503 19.51 28.59 -0.02
N THR A 504 19.54 27.33 -0.42
CA THR A 504 20.49 26.77 -1.38
C THR A 504 19.77 25.92 -2.42
N GLU A 505 20.36 25.72 -3.58
CA GLU A 505 19.84 24.76 -4.55
C GLU A 505 19.95 23.33 -4.02
N SER A 506 19.00 22.49 -4.34
CA SER A 506 18.98 21.08 -3.89
C SER A 506 20.17 20.25 -4.40
N ALA A 507 20.83 20.71 -5.46
CA ALA A 507 22.03 20.06 -6.03
C ALA A 507 23.30 20.25 -5.18
N HIS A 508 23.35 21.23 -4.28
CA HIS A 508 24.52 21.46 -3.45
C HIS A 508 24.65 20.42 -2.33
N HIS A 509 25.82 19.82 -2.18
CA HIS A 509 26.12 18.91 -1.06
C HIS A 509 26.60 19.66 0.20
N PHE A 510 27.06 20.90 0.01
CA PHE A 510 27.49 21.77 1.08
C PHE A 510 26.85 23.16 0.91
N CYS A 511 26.55 23.80 2.02
CA CYS A 511 25.98 25.14 2.01
C CYS A 511 27.01 26.15 1.44
N PRO A 512 26.71 26.89 0.36
CA PRO A 512 27.63 27.86 -0.19
C PRO A 512 27.88 29.05 0.75
N SER A 513 26.98 29.28 1.73
CA SER A 513 27.07 30.39 2.67
C SER A 513 27.94 30.08 3.89
N CYS A 514 27.91 28.85 4.42
CA CYS A 514 28.63 28.52 5.66
C CYS A 514 29.46 27.23 5.58
N GLY A 515 29.49 26.54 4.44
CA GLY A 515 30.25 25.29 4.25
C GLY A 515 29.70 24.06 4.95
N ALA A 516 28.61 24.17 5.71
CA ALA A 516 28.02 23.02 6.37
C ALA A 516 27.49 22.00 5.35
N LYS A 517 27.59 20.72 5.67
CA LYS A 517 26.98 19.65 4.86
C LYS A 517 25.45 19.80 4.91
N LEU A 518 24.84 19.76 3.75
CA LEU A 518 23.41 19.97 3.55
C LEU A 518 22.65 18.65 3.56
#